data_d62dbed59241968e9d112bea38120be8
#
_entry.id   d62dbed59241968e9d112bea38120be8
#
_cell.length_a   1.000
_cell.length_b   1.000
_cell.length_c   1.000
_cell.angle_alpha   90.00
_cell.angle_beta   90.00
_cell.angle_gamma   90.00
#
_symmetry.space_group_name_H-M   'P 1'
#
loop_
_entity.id
_entity.type
_entity.pdbx_description
1 polymer ?
#
loop_
_entity_poly.entity_id
_entity_poly.type
_entity_poly.pdbx_seq_one_letter_code
_entity_poly.pdbx_strand_id
1 'polypeptide(L)' 'MLSDLDIFRAAHFMMHEHGGYAELEAAISADRMLRRGDREELLTWFRIRRAIAVMRQTPQGLPH' A
#
# COMPACT_ATOMS: atom_id res chain seq x y z
N MET A 1 13.19 6.19 7.07
CA MET A 1 11.86 6.29 6.41
C MET A 1 12.01 5.93 4.94
N LEU A 2 11.06 5.20 4.42
CA LEU A 2 11.10 4.81 3.01
C LEU A 2 10.80 5.99 2.10
N SER A 3 11.50 6.04 0.96
CA SER A 3 11.22 7.04 -0.06
C SER A 3 9.90 6.75 -0.76
N ASP A 4 9.40 7.74 -1.51
CA ASP A 4 8.19 7.52 -2.31
C ASP A 4 8.37 6.38 -3.30
N LEU A 5 9.55 6.27 -3.89
CA LEU A 5 9.83 5.17 -4.82
C LEU A 5 9.74 3.82 -4.11
N ASP A 6 10.29 3.73 -2.90
CA ASP A 6 10.20 2.49 -2.12
C ASP A 6 8.76 2.14 -1.81
N ILE A 7 7.94 3.14 -1.49
CA ILE A 7 6.51 2.93 -1.22
C ILE A 7 5.81 2.43 -2.48
N PHE A 8 6.10 3.01 -3.65
CA PHE A 8 5.52 2.56 -4.90
C PHE A 8 5.91 1.13 -5.24
N ARG A 9 7.16 0.80 -5.01
CA ARG A 9 7.64 -0.58 -5.25
C ARG A 9 6.94 -1.56 -4.32
N ALA A 10 6.79 -1.20 -3.06
CA ALA A 10 6.10 -2.05 -2.09
C ALA A 10 4.62 -2.21 -2.48
N ALA A 11 3.97 -1.12 -2.87
CA ALA A 11 2.57 -1.18 -3.30
C ALA A 11 2.41 -2.07 -4.53
N HIS A 12 3.31 -1.93 -5.50
CA HIS A 12 3.28 -2.73 -6.71
C HIS A 12 3.48 -4.21 -6.39
N PHE A 13 4.41 -4.51 -5.50
CA PHE A 13 4.64 -5.88 -5.04
C PHE A 13 3.38 -6.45 -4.38
N MET A 14 2.74 -5.67 -3.50
CA MET A 14 1.51 -6.09 -2.83
C MET A 14 0.40 -6.39 -3.84
N MET A 15 0.27 -5.55 -4.86
CA MET A 15 -0.72 -5.77 -5.90
C MET A 15 -0.44 -7.03 -6.70
N HIS A 16 0.83 -7.31 -6.95
CA HIS A 16 1.23 -8.52 -7.65
C HIS A 16 0.93 -9.77 -6.83
N GLU A 17 1.25 -9.72 -5.53
CA GLU A 17 1.10 -10.89 -4.65
C GLU A 17 -0.33 -11.14 -4.23
N HIS A 18 -1.12 -10.10 -4.02
CA HIS A 18 -2.43 -10.21 -3.41
C HIS A 18 -3.58 -9.81 -4.34
N GLY A 19 -3.26 -9.25 -5.50
CA GLY A 19 -4.28 -8.87 -6.47
C GLY A 19 -5.33 -7.93 -5.86
N GLY A 20 -6.59 -8.32 -5.95
CA GLY A 20 -7.70 -7.52 -5.44
C GLY A 20 -7.71 -7.33 -3.94
N TYR A 21 -6.92 -8.12 -3.20
CA TYR A 21 -6.86 -8.05 -1.75
C TYR A 21 -5.70 -7.20 -1.23
N ALA A 22 -4.95 -6.55 -2.11
CA ALA A 22 -3.75 -5.82 -1.71
C ALA A 22 -4.05 -4.72 -0.69
N GLU A 23 -5.11 -3.95 -0.89
CA GLU A 23 -5.48 -2.90 0.06
C GLU A 23 -5.86 -3.49 1.42
N LEU A 24 -6.60 -4.58 1.41
CA LEU A 24 -6.98 -5.26 2.64
C LEU A 24 -5.75 -5.79 3.38
N GLU A 25 -4.83 -6.42 2.65
CA GLU A 25 -3.61 -6.93 3.25
C GLU A 25 -2.75 -5.81 3.84
N ALA A 26 -2.67 -4.67 3.17
CA ALA A 26 -1.97 -3.51 3.70
C ALA A 26 -2.65 -2.99 4.97
N ALA A 27 -3.99 -2.97 4.98
CA ALA A 27 -4.74 -2.54 6.16
C ALA A 27 -4.52 -3.47 7.34
N ILE A 28 -4.47 -4.79 7.08
CA ILE A 28 -4.20 -5.78 8.13
C ILE A 28 -2.80 -5.57 8.70
N SER A 29 -1.82 -5.30 7.84
CA SER A 29 -0.46 -5.03 8.29
C SER A 29 -0.39 -3.76 9.13
N ALA A 30 -1.13 -2.71 8.72
CA ALA A 30 -1.20 -1.47 9.49
C ALA A 30 -1.81 -1.72 10.88
N ASP A 31 -2.89 -2.50 10.94
CA ASP A 31 -3.53 -2.83 12.20
C ASP A 31 -2.57 -3.58 13.13
N ARG A 32 -1.79 -4.51 12.57
CA ARG A 32 -0.79 -5.23 13.33
C ARG A 32 0.27 -4.30 13.92
N MET A 33 0.70 -3.32 13.15
CA MET A 33 1.68 -2.34 13.62
C MET A 33 1.08 -1.44 14.70
N LEU A 34 -0.19 -1.08 14.54
CA LEU A 34 -0.90 -0.31 15.56
C LEU A 34 -0.93 -1.06 16.89
N ARG A 35 -1.24 -2.36 16.85
CA ARG A 35 -1.29 -3.19 18.06
C ARG A 35 0.07 -3.32 18.73
N ARG A 36 1.14 -3.29 17.95
CA ARG A 36 2.50 -3.34 18.49
C ARG A 36 2.98 -1.99 19.01
N GLY A 37 2.27 -0.92 18.70
CA GLY A 37 2.72 0.42 19.03
C GLY A 37 3.85 0.90 18.14
N ASP A 38 4.03 0.29 16.97
CA ASP A 38 5.09 0.65 16.04
C ASP A 38 4.57 1.74 15.08
N ARG A 39 4.74 2.99 15.51
CA ARG A 39 4.20 4.13 14.78
C ARG A 39 4.85 4.34 13.43
N GLU A 40 6.13 4.10 13.34
CA GLU A 40 6.86 4.31 12.10
C GLU A 40 6.39 3.33 11.03
N GLU A 41 6.29 2.06 11.37
CA GLU A 41 5.81 1.04 10.46
C GLU A 41 4.32 1.24 10.14
N LEU A 42 3.54 1.69 11.11
CA LEU A 42 2.13 2.00 10.88
C LEU A 42 1.99 3.04 9.78
N LEU A 43 2.76 4.13 9.86
CA LEU A 43 2.71 5.18 8.85
C LEU A 43 3.18 4.66 7.48
N THR A 44 4.19 3.81 7.46
CA THR A 44 4.66 3.18 6.24
C THR A 44 3.54 2.38 5.58
N TRP A 45 2.81 1.58 6.34
CA TRP A 45 1.71 0.79 5.80
C TRP A 45 0.54 1.64 5.33
N PHE A 46 0.26 2.76 6.00
CA PHE A 46 -0.74 3.71 5.51
C PHE A 46 -0.34 4.29 4.16
N ARG A 47 0.94 4.61 3.98
CA ARG A 47 1.45 5.11 2.70
C ARG A 47 1.33 4.06 1.61
N ILE A 48 1.67 2.82 1.93
CA ILE A 48 1.55 1.71 0.97
C ILE A 48 0.09 1.50 0.58
N ARG A 49 -0.80 1.46 1.55
CA ARG A 49 -2.22 1.30 1.30
C ARG A 49 -2.76 2.40 0.38
N ARG A 50 -2.37 3.64 0.66
CA ARG A 50 -2.78 4.77 -0.16
C ARG A 50 -2.23 4.67 -1.58
N ALA A 51 -0.99 4.27 -1.73
CA ALA A 51 -0.38 4.09 -3.04
C ALA A 51 -1.14 3.05 -3.85
N ILE A 52 -1.52 1.93 -3.23
CA ILE A 52 -2.33 0.92 -3.89
C ILE A 52 -3.65 1.52 -4.36
N ALA A 53 -4.33 2.25 -3.49
CA ALA A 53 -5.62 2.86 -3.82
C ALA A 53 -5.49 3.83 -4.99
N VAL A 54 -4.45 4.67 -4.96
CA VAL A 54 -4.21 5.63 -6.03
C VAL A 54 -3.93 4.91 -7.35
N MET A 55 -3.11 3.87 -7.32
CA MET A 55 -2.78 3.12 -8.52
C MET A 55 -4.00 2.44 -9.12
N ARG A 56 -4.92 1.96 -8.29
CA ARG A 56 -6.17 1.35 -8.76
C ARG A 56 -7.13 2.35 -9.35
N GLN A 57 -7.11 3.58 -8.85
CA GLN A 57 -8.00 4.63 -9.33
C GLN A 57 -7.51 5.26 -10.62
N THR A 58 -6.22 5.12 -10.91
CA THR A 58 -5.67 5.67 -12.15
C THR A 58 -6.21 4.86 -13.32
N PRO A 59 -6.84 5.49 -14.30
CA PRO A 59 -7.38 4.76 -15.43
C PRO A 59 -6.30 3.96 -16.13
N GLN A 60 -6.57 2.70 -16.32
CA GLN A 60 -5.69 1.83 -17.07
C GLN A 60 -6.02 2.00 -18.54
N GLY A 61 -5.04 2.38 -19.29
CA GLY A 61 -5.33 2.65 -20.66
C GLY A 61 -6.18 3.91 -20.76
N LEU A 62 -5.63 4.93 -21.25
CA LEU A 62 -6.32 6.20 -21.34
C LEU A 62 -7.56 6.08 -22.18
N PRO A 63 -8.58 6.86 -21.87
CA PRO A 63 -9.74 6.94 -22.76
C PRO A 63 -9.24 7.41 -24.11
N HIS A 64 -9.76 6.81 -25.08
CA HIS A 64 -9.32 7.06 -26.44
C HIS A 64 -10.36 7.85 -27.19
#